data_40c7e4fc804ad86be6d4b5a391bd7e0d
#
_entry.id   40c7e4fc804ad86be6d4b5a391bd7e0d
#
_cell.length_a   1.000
_cell.length_b   1.000
_cell.length_c   1.000
_cell.angle_alpha   90.00
_cell.angle_beta   90.00
_cell.angle_gamma   90.00
#
_symmetry.space_group_name_H-M   'P 1'
#
loop_
_entity.id
_entity.type
_entity.pdbx_description
1 polymer ?
#
loop_
_entity_poly.entity_id
_entity_poly.type
_entity_poly.pdbx_seq_one_letter_code
_entity_poly.pdbx_strand_id
1 'polypeptide(L)'
;MRITNVIADLVKCPLPAPFYPTWGSGLQFDSVKMTIVQIETDEGITGIGAGPATGWENVVGINTFLKQQLLNKDPFMIERLRPAISNAKLRMGWPWMVEAALWDLVGKACGQPVHRLWGGFANEIPVYASTGELCSLEKRIQYVQNCVDQGIQAVKLRMHDPHPENDLETIREIRRIFGSRIKLMVDANQADHLPGASDIHSSWDLPVALKVARALEKLDVVWLEEPLARHNYDGLAALARKVDIPIAGGEKNSGLEEFRTLAERDGYHIIQGDCVFSEGIFQLRKAAALAEAHHKQFIPHTWSNPIGLMTNLQLAASLPNCPWFELPYEPPAWNLDIYTIIFEEGLELKEGRIVVPDRPGLGFKLKEGFLEQNRVPHDPQQWMVR
;
A
#
# COMPACT_ATOMS: atom_id res chain seq x y z
N MET A 1 -11.68 17.33 23.94
CA MET A 1 -12.11 16.90 22.58
C MET A 1 -12.95 15.64 22.66
N ARG A 2 -14.06 15.60 21.96
CA ARG A 2 -14.96 14.44 21.87
C ARG A 2 -15.40 14.24 20.43
N ILE A 3 -15.50 13.00 19.98
CA ILE A 3 -16.04 12.64 18.68
C ILE A 3 -17.54 12.94 18.66
N THR A 4 -17.98 13.82 17.77
CA THR A 4 -19.39 14.22 17.60
C THR A 4 -20.05 13.52 16.43
N ASN A 5 -19.28 13.12 15.43
CA ASN A 5 -19.80 12.45 14.24
C ASN A 5 -18.75 11.53 13.60
N VAL A 6 -19.21 10.51 12.90
CA VAL A 6 -18.42 9.64 12.03
C VAL A 6 -19.22 9.42 10.76
N ILE A 7 -18.63 9.74 9.63
CA ILE A 7 -19.27 9.66 8.30
C ILE A 7 -18.36 8.85 7.39
N ALA A 8 -18.92 7.87 6.71
CA ALA A 8 -18.23 7.13 5.66
C ALA A 8 -18.98 7.27 4.34
N ASP A 9 -18.23 7.50 3.27
CA ASP A 9 -18.73 7.61 1.92
C ASP A 9 -17.93 6.73 0.97
N LEU A 10 -18.61 6.14 -0.01
CA LEU A 10 -17.96 5.56 -1.17
C LEU A 10 -17.65 6.66 -2.17
N VAL A 11 -16.40 6.75 -2.58
CA VAL A 11 -15.90 7.76 -3.53
C VAL A 11 -15.30 7.09 -4.75
N LYS A 12 -15.57 7.64 -5.93
CA LYS A 12 -15.03 7.18 -7.20
C LYS A 12 -14.26 8.31 -7.87
N CYS A 13 -12.93 8.24 -7.84
CA CYS A 13 -12.06 9.22 -8.49
C CYS A 13 -11.63 8.69 -9.87
N PRO A 14 -11.89 9.40 -10.98
CA PRO A 14 -11.50 8.95 -12.31
C PRO A 14 -9.98 8.85 -12.45
N LEU A 15 -9.51 7.81 -13.12
CA LEU A 15 -8.12 7.71 -13.57
C LEU A 15 -7.91 8.52 -14.86
N PRO A 16 -6.71 9.06 -15.08
CA PRO A 16 -6.38 9.77 -16.34
C PRO A 16 -6.51 8.89 -17.60
N ALA A 17 -6.36 7.57 -17.44
CA ALA A 17 -6.54 6.59 -18.50
C ALA A 17 -6.97 5.24 -17.91
N PRO A 18 -7.51 4.30 -18.72
CA PRO A 18 -7.78 2.94 -18.27
C PRO A 18 -6.51 2.24 -17.76
N PHE A 19 -6.66 1.47 -16.69
CA PHE A 19 -5.61 0.68 -16.05
C PHE A 19 -6.00 -0.81 -16.05
N TYR A 20 -5.05 -1.66 -16.44
CA TYR A 20 -5.24 -3.11 -16.58
C TYR A 20 -4.32 -3.85 -15.59
N PRO A 21 -4.73 -4.01 -14.32
CA PRO A 21 -3.86 -4.59 -13.30
C PRO A 21 -3.57 -6.07 -13.59
N THR A 22 -2.31 -6.45 -13.48
CA THR A 22 -1.89 -7.84 -13.74
C THR A 22 -2.35 -8.83 -12.68
N TRP A 23 -2.61 -8.35 -11.46
CA TRP A 23 -3.20 -9.13 -10.37
C TRP A 23 -4.72 -9.33 -10.49
N GLY A 24 -5.33 -8.79 -11.52
CA GLY A 24 -6.77 -8.92 -11.82
C GLY A 24 -6.99 -9.19 -13.29
N SER A 25 -6.62 -10.37 -13.78
CA SER A 25 -6.77 -10.74 -15.20
C SER A 25 -8.16 -10.43 -15.74
N GLY A 26 -8.22 -9.69 -16.86
CA GLY A 26 -9.48 -9.27 -17.49
C GLY A 26 -10.20 -8.10 -16.82
N LEU A 27 -9.67 -7.55 -15.73
CA LEU A 27 -10.22 -6.33 -15.11
C LEU A 27 -9.67 -5.08 -15.80
N GLN A 28 -10.53 -4.09 -15.92
CA GLN A 28 -10.18 -2.73 -16.33
C GLN A 28 -10.67 -1.77 -15.27
N PHE A 29 -9.79 -0.88 -14.82
CA PHE A 29 -10.13 0.17 -13.89
C PHE A 29 -10.10 1.53 -14.59
N ASP A 30 -11.24 2.23 -14.59
CA ASP A 30 -11.38 3.61 -15.09
C ASP A 30 -11.30 4.63 -13.95
N SER A 31 -11.22 4.14 -12.72
CA SER A 31 -11.27 4.96 -11.52
C SER A 31 -10.69 4.25 -10.33
N VAL A 32 -10.13 5.02 -9.42
CA VAL A 32 -9.86 4.58 -8.05
C VAL A 32 -11.14 4.70 -7.24
N LYS A 33 -11.59 3.58 -6.67
CA LYS A 33 -12.69 3.58 -5.72
C LYS A 33 -12.12 3.45 -4.32
N MET A 34 -12.65 4.23 -3.37
CA MET A 34 -12.22 4.19 -1.99
C MET A 34 -13.38 4.48 -1.03
N THR A 35 -13.34 3.91 0.15
CA THR A 35 -14.20 4.32 1.26
C THR A 35 -13.45 5.41 2.03
N ILE A 36 -13.99 6.63 2.05
CA ILE A 36 -13.44 7.75 2.84
C ILE A 36 -14.22 7.88 4.12
N VAL A 37 -13.50 8.07 5.23
CA VAL A 37 -14.08 8.30 6.56
C VAL A 37 -13.69 9.68 7.03
N GLN A 38 -14.68 10.42 7.56
CA GLN A 38 -14.53 11.67 8.27
C GLN A 38 -14.93 11.48 9.73
N ILE A 39 -14.08 11.92 10.65
CA ILE A 39 -14.34 11.92 12.10
C ILE A 39 -14.34 13.36 12.58
N GLU A 40 -15.50 13.85 12.99
CA GLU A 40 -15.70 15.21 13.46
C GLU A 40 -15.69 15.27 14.99
N THR A 41 -15.27 16.42 15.53
CA THR A 41 -15.17 16.66 16.99
C THR A 41 -15.90 17.92 17.42
N ASP A 42 -16.18 18.03 18.73
CA ASP A 42 -16.75 19.20 19.39
C ASP A 42 -15.84 20.45 19.35
N GLU A 43 -14.56 20.27 18.96
CA GLU A 43 -13.62 21.39 18.78
C GLU A 43 -13.48 21.80 17.30
N GLY A 44 -14.32 21.28 16.40
CA GLY A 44 -14.35 21.63 14.99
C GLY A 44 -13.21 21.03 14.15
N ILE A 45 -12.43 20.12 14.71
CA ILE A 45 -11.37 19.41 13.98
C ILE A 45 -11.95 18.16 13.33
N THR A 46 -11.64 17.95 12.04
CA THR A 46 -12.05 16.77 11.29
C THR A 46 -10.83 15.97 10.82
N GLY A 47 -10.80 14.70 11.20
CA GLY A 47 -9.82 13.74 10.69
C GLY A 47 -10.37 12.97 9.50
N ILE A 48 -9.50 12.66 8.52
CA ILE A 48 -9.85 11.98 7.28
C ILE A 48 -8.93 10.78 7.08
N GLY A 49 -9.54 9.62 6.73
CA GLY A 49 -8.82 8.42 6.34
C GLY A 49 -9.52 7.74 5.17
N ALA A 50 -8.81 6.90 4.43
CA ALA A 50 -9.42 6.12 3.37
C ALA A 50 -8.90 4.68 3.35
N GLY A 51 -9.76 3.80 2.90
CA GLY A 51 -9.50 2.38 2.73
C GLY A 51 -10.01 1.87 1.39
N PRO A 52 -9.87 0.57 1.13
CA PRO A 52 -10.32 -0.01 -0.13
C PRO A 52 -11.84 0.09 -0.25
N ALA A 53 -12.31 0.22 -1.46
CA ALA A 53 -13.72 0.08 -1.76
C ALA A 53 -14.05 -1.40 -1.91
N THR A 54 -14.41 -2.07 -0.81
CA THR A 54 -14.91 -3.45 -0.83
C THR A 54 -16.41 -3.53 -1.13
N GLY A 55 -17.01 -2.40 -1.53
CA GLY A 55 -18.43 -2.23 -1.71
C GLY A 55 -19.02 -1.31 -0.65
N TRP A 56 -20.33 -1.45 -0.42
CA TRP A 56 -21.04 -0.64 0.56
C TRP A 56 -20.91 -1.15 2.01
N GLU A 57 -20.35 -2.33 2.22
CA GLU A 57 -20.23 -2.97 3.53
C GLU A 57 -19.45 -2.11 4.51
N ASN A 58 -18.33 -1.54 4.05
CA ASN A 58 -17.54 -0.61 4.86
C ASN A 58 -18.35 0.66 5.19
N VAL A 59 -18.98 1.26 4.19
CA VAL A 59 -19.77 2.49 4.38
C VAL A 59 -20.88 2.29 5.39
N VAL A 60 -21.69 1.24 5.19
CA VAL A 60 -22.81 0.93 6.09
C VAL A 60 -22.32 0.52 7.47
N GLY A 61 -21.35 -0.36 7.55
CA GLY A 61 -20.81 -0.83 8.81
C GLY A 61 -20.20 0.30 9.64
N ILE A 62 -19.51 1.24 9.03
CA ILE A 62 -18.95 2.42 9.71
C ILE A 62 -20.08 3.34 10.17
N ASN A 63 -21.01 3.72 9.27
CA ASN A 63 -22.08 4.67 9.56
C ASN A 63 -23.11 4.15 10.58
N THR A 64 -23.28 2.85 10.70
CA THR A 64 -24.27 2.24 11.61
C THR A 64 -23.64 1.64 12.87
N PHE A 65 -22.68 0.73 12.71
CA PHE A 65 -22.11 -0.02 13.83
C PHE A 65 -20.96 0.73 14.50
N LEU A 66 -19.91 1.08 13.71
CA LEU A 66 -18.69 1.62 14.31
C LEU A 66 -18.86 3.05 14.82
N LYS A 67 -19.67 3.86 14.16
CA LYS A 67 -20.07 5.19 14.63
C LYS A 67 -20.57 5.16 16.08
N GLN A 68 -21.47 4.23 16.41
CA GLN A 68 -22.04 4.13 17.78
C GLN A 68 -20.97 3.81 18.84
N GLN A 69 -19.91 3.10 18.46
CA GLN A 69 -18.81 2.76 19.37
C GLN A 69 -17.86 3.93 19.61
N LEU A 70 -17.80 4.89 18.67
CA LEU A 70 -16.86 6.00 18.69
C LEU A 70 -17.46 7.30 19.21
N LEU A 71 -18.78 7.52 19.07
CA LEU A 71 -19.45 8.75 19.54
C LEU A 71 -19.16 9.03 21.01
N ASN A 72 -18.90 10.30 21.34
CA ASN A 72 -18.58 10.82 22.66
C ASN A 72 -17.27 10.26 23.27
N LYS A 73 -16.47 9.55 22.49
CA LYS A 73 -15.15 9.08 22.94
C LYS A 73 -14.09 10.16 22.69
N ASP A 74 -12.99 10.04 23.42
CA ASP A 74 -11.79 10.85 23.24
C ASP A 74 -10.96 10.28 22.07
N PRO A 75 -10.73 11.02 20.99
CA PRO A 75 -9.99 10.55 19.83
C PRO A 75 -8.50 10.30 20.11
N PHE A 76 -7.94 10.87 21.17
CA PHE A 76 -6.55 10.60 21.57
C PHE A 76 -6.34 9.21 22.19
N MET A 77 -7.42 8.54 22.61
CA MET A 77 -7.36 7.22 23.24
C MET A 77 -7.41 6.10 22.19
N ILE A 78 -6.59 6.19 21.14
CA ILE A 78 -6.65 5.29 19.97
C ILE A 78 -6.53 3.81 20.38
N GLU A 79 -5.59 3.45 21.26
CA GLU A 79 -5.45 2.07 21.75
C GLU A 79 -6.73 1.55 22.44
N ARG A 80 -7.46 2.43 23.11
CA ARG A 80 -8.73 2.08 23.73
C ARG A 80 -9.87 1.90 22.72
N LEU A 81 -9.80 2.64 21.58
CA LEU A 81 -10.81 2.55 20.52
C LEU A 81 -10.53 1.39 19.55
N ARG A 82 -9.28 0.99 19.45
CA ARG A 82 -8.81 -0.02 18.53
C ARG A 82 -9.56 -1.37 18.59
N PRO A 83 -9.89 -1.95 19.76
CA PRO A 83 -10.66 -3.20 19.82
C PRO A 83 -12.01 -3.11 19.10
N ALA A 84 -12.71 -1.96 19.17
CA ALA A 84 -13.95 -1.76 18.44
C ALA A 84 -13.72 -1.73 16.93
N ILE A 85 -12.65 -1.05 16.47
CA ILE A 85 -12.25 -0.99 15.07
C ILE A 85 -11.86 -2.40 14.57
N SER A 86 -11.01 -3.10 15.29
CA SER A 86 -10.55 -4.44 14.91
C SER A 86 -11.70 -5.46 14.86
N ASN A 87 -12.62 -5.43 15.84
CA ASN A 87 -13.78 -6.31 15.82
C ASN A 87 -14.76 -6.01 14.69
N ALA A 88 -14.77 -4.78 14.18
CA ALA A 88 -15.62 -4.39 13.08
C ALA A 88 -15.30 -5.14 11.77
N LYS A 89 -14.06 -5.62 11.59
CA LYS A 89 -13.64 -6.42 10.43
C LYS A 89 -14.53 -7.67 10.20
N LEU A 90 -15.10 -8.22 11.24
CA LEU A 90 -16.01 -9.37 11.15
C LEU A 90 -17.35 -9.03 10.48
N ARG A 91 -17.65 -7.75 10.27
CA ARG A 91 -18.92 -7.24 9.75
C ARG A 91 -18.79 -6.43 8.46
N MET A 92 -17.61 -5.85 8.20
CA MET A 92 -17.44 -4.88 7.13
C MET A 92 -16.12 -4.98 6.37
N GLY A 93 -15.33 -6.04 6.55
CA GLY A 93 -14.01 -6.18 5.91
C GLY A 93 -12.93 -5.35 6.60
N TRP A 94 -12.19 -4.52 5.87
CA TRP A 94 -11.04 -3.75 6.40
C TRP A 94 -11.46 -2.37 6.93
N PRO A 95 -11.61 -2.15 8.25
CA PRO A 95 -12.05 -0.87 8.84
C PRO A 95 -10.90 0.10 9.15
N TRP A 96 -9.69 -0.17 8.71
CA TRP A 96 -8.45 0.51 9.14
C TRP A 96 -8.39 1.98 8.77
N MET A 97 -9.17 2.42 7.80
CA MET A 97 -9.35 3.82 7.45
C MET A 97 -9.86 4.68 8.63
N VAL A 98 -10.57 4.07 9.57
CA VAL A 98 -11.04 4.75 10.78
C VAL A 98 -9.86 5.09 11.70
N GLU A 99 -8.90 4.18 11.84
CA GLU A 99 -7.68 4.45 12.60
C GLU A 99 -6.82 5.52 11.93
N ALA A 100 -6.71 5.49 10.59
CA ALA A 100 -6.02 6.54 9.82
C ALA A 100 -6.68 7.91 10.05
N ALA A 101 -8.02 7.99 10.03
CA ALA A 101 -8.75 9.21 10.32
C ALA A 101 -8.54 9.71 11.76
N LEU A 102 -8.43 8.82 12.74
CA LEU A 102 -8.10 9.20 14.12
C LEU A 102 -6.68 9.79 14.22
N TRP A 103 -5.69 9.21 13.53
CA TRP A 103 -4.34 9.77 13.53
C TRP A 103 -4.24 11.08 12.77
N ASP A 104 -4.98 11.24 11.68
CA ASP A 104 -5.10 12.52 10.98
C ASP A 104 -5.66 13.61 11.90
N LEU A 105 -6.71 13.26 12.64
CA LEU A 105 -7.32 14.15 13.64
C LEU A 105 -6.34 14.52 14.75
N VAL A 106 -5.64 13.54 15.33
CA VAL A 106 -4.65 13.77 16.39
C VAL A 106 -3.51 14.67 15.89
N GLY A 107 -2.99 14.39 14.69
CA GLY A 107 -1.96 15.23 14.08
C GLY A 107 -2.41 16.67 13.88
N LYS A 108 -3.64 16.88 13.37
CA LYS A 108 -4.24 18.22 13.22
C LYS A 108 -4.44 18.93 14.56
N ALA A 109 -4.94 18.22 15.56
CA ALA A 109 -5.12 18.75 16.91
C ALA A 109 -3.81 19.16 17.58
N CYS A 110 -2.73 18.43 17.31
CA CYS A 110 -1.39 18.76 17.81
C CYS A 110 -0.64 19.78 16.93
N GLY A 111 -1.17 20.16 15.78
CA GLY A 111 -0.49 21.02 14.81
C GLY A 111 0.77 20.39 14.21
N GLN A 112 0.85 19.06 14.15
CA GLN A 112 2.02 18.31 13.68
C GLN A 112 1.63 17.20 12.68
N PRO A 113 2.49 16.91 11.69
CA PRO A 113 2.33 15.70 10.89
C PRO A 113 2.58 14.45 11.76
N VAL A 114 1.89 13.36 11.42
CA VAL A 114 1.89 12.13 12.24
C VAL A 114 3.30 11.55 12.43
N HIS A 115 4.12 11.55 11.37
CA HIS A 115 5.48 11.02 11.50
C HIS A 115 6.32 11.76 12.58
N ARG A 116 6.13 13.07 12.76
CA ARG A 116 6.83 13.83 13.80
C ARG A 116 6.34 13.51 15.20
N LEU A 117 5.03 13.23 15.36
CA LEU A 117 4.50 12.78 16.66
C LEU A 117 5.13 11.46 17.10
N TRP A 118 5.64 10.68 16.16
CA TRP A 118 6.31 9.39 16.39
C TRP A 118 7.84 9.47 16.40
N GLY A 119 8.40 10.68 16.46
CA GLY A 119 9.83 10.93 16.54
C GLY A 119 10.48 11.32 15.22
N GLY A 120 9.84 11.08 14.08
CA GLY A 120 10.30 11.45 12.74
C GLY A 120 11.71 10.95 12.42
N PHE A 121 11.90 10.34 11.27
CA PHE A 121 13.21 9.89 10.82
C PHE A 121 13.66 10.59 9.55
N ALA A 122 12.73 10.72 8.57
CA ALA A 122 13.05 11.27 7.26
C ALA A 122 12.07 12.37 6.86
N ASN A 123 12.58 13.42 6.17
CA ASN A 123 11.78 14.44 5.51
C ASN A 123 11.63 14.16 4.00
N GLU A 124 12.39 13.22 3.47
CA GLU A 124 12.32 12.72 2.10
C GLU A 124 12.80 11.27 2.04
N ILE A 125 12.17 10.45 1.21
CA ILE A 125 12.48 9.01 1.10
C ILE A 125 12.72 8.66 -0.36
N PRO A 126 13.78 7.88 -0.71
CA PRO A 126 13.96 7.37 -2.06
C PRO A 126 12.75 6.54 -2.47
N VAL A 127 12.22 6.76 -3.70
CA VAL A 127 11.13 5.95 -4.21
C VAL A 127 11.61 4.85 -5.15
N TYR A 128 10.84 3.77 -5.20
CA TYR A 128 10.84 2.90 -6.36
C TYR A 128 9.51 3.02 -7.10
N ALA A 129 9.59 3.16 -8.44
CA ALA A 129 8.42 3.18 -9.29
C ALA A 129 7.87 1.75 -9.42
N SER A 130 6.67 1.53 -8.91
CA SER A 130 6.02 0.22 -8.90
C SER A 130 5.06 0.10 -10.08
N THR A 131 5.35 -0.85 -10.98
CA THR A 131 4.51 -1.13 -12.15
C THR A 131 3.25 -1.90 -11.76
N GLY A 132 2.24 -1.88 -12.61
CA GLY A 132 0.97 -2.58 -12.39
C GLY A 132 0.47 -3.37 -13.59
N GLU A 133 1.04 -3.16 -14.76
CA GLU A 133 0.62 -3.80 -16.01
C GLU A 133 1.70 -4.69 -16.60
N LEU A 134 1.33 -5.73 -17.34
CA LEU A 134 2.21 -6.38 -18.30
C LEU A 134 2.12 -5.64 -19.63
N CYS A 135 3.26 -5.43 -20.26
CA CYS A 135 3.34 -4.76 -21.55
C CYS A 135 4.50 -5.32 -22.37
N SER A 136 4.59 -4.90 -23.66
CA SER A 136 5.71 -5.31 -24.50
C SER A 136 7.05 -4.82 -23.94
N LEU A 137 8.12 -5.51 -24.28
CA LEU A 137 9.48 -5.13 -23.88
C LEU A 137 9.81 -3.68 -24.26
N GLU A 138 9.42 -3.24 -25.47
CA GLU A 138 9.68 -1.88 -25.96
C GLU A 138 8.99 -0.83 -25.06
N LYS A 139 7.74 -1.06 -24.68
CA LYS A 139 7.02 -0.18 -23.77
C LYS A 139 7.68 -0.16 -22.39
N ARG A 140 8.11 -1.32 -21.88
CA ARG A 140 8.79 -1.39 -20.59
C ARG A 140 10.15 -0.71 -20.59
N ILE A 141 10.92 -0.80 -21.70
CA ILE A 141 12.17 -0.05 -21.87
C ILE A 141 11.89 1.46 -21.83
N GLN A 142 10.88 1.93 -22.58
CA GLN A 142 10.51 3.36 -22.58
C GLN A 142 10.06 3.83 -21.20
N TYR A 143 9.30 3.01 -20.49
CA TYR A 143 8.88 3.28 -19.10
C TYR A 143 10.11 3.45 -18.17
N VAL A 144 11.07 2.52 -18.22
CA VAL A 144 12.27 2.58 -17.37
C VAL A 144 13.12 3.80 -17.74
N GLN A 145 13.23 4.13 -19.04
CA GLN A 145 13.92 5.35 -19.48
C GLN A 145 13.26 6.60 -18.89
N ASN A 146 11.93 6.70 -18.94
CA ASN A 146 11.20 7.82 -18.34
C ASN A 146 11.43 7.92 -16.81
N CYS A 147 11.52 6.80 -16.12
CA CYS A 147 11.88 6.79 -14.69
C CYS A 147 13.28 7.34 -14.45
N VAL A 148 14.26 6.91 -15.23
CA VAL A 148 15.65 7.41 -15.16
C VAL A 148 15.71 8.92 -15.44
N ASP A 149 15.00 9.39 -16.46
CA ASP A 149 14.96 10.81 -16.84
C ASP A 149 14.33 11.70 -15.74
N GLN A 150 13.44 11.14 -14.92
CA GLN A 150 12.85 11.79 -13.75
C GLN A 150 13.70 11.64 -12.47
N GLY A 151 14.88 11.04 -12.56
CA GLY A 151 15.76 10.80 -11.41
C GLY A 151 15.35 9.64 -10.51
N ILE A 152 14.32 8.85 -10.87
CA ILE A 152 13.92 7.66 -10.13
C ILE A 152 14.99 6.59 -10.29
N GLN A 153 15.48 6.07 -9.17
CA GLN A 153 16.63 5.18 -9.12
C GLN A 153 16.29 3.69 -9.04
N ALA A 154 15.01 3.37 -8.87
CA ALA A 154 14.56 1.98 -8.73
C ALA A 154 13.19 1.76 -9.36
N VAL A 155 12.99 0.57 -9.93
CA VAL A 155 11.71 0.15 -10.54
C VAL A 155 11.37 -1.27 -10.05
N LYS A 156 10.13 -1.47 -9.63
CA LYS A 156 9.58 -2.79 -9.32
C LYS A 156 8.79 -3.31 -10.54
N LEU A 157 9.23 -4.42 -11.10
CA LEU A 157 8.62 -5.08 -12.26
C LEU A 157 7.73 -6.23 -11.79
N ARG A 158 6.66 -6.48 -12.54
CA ARG A 158 5.76 -7.62 -12.28
C ARG A 158 6.28 -8.87 -12.99
N MET A 159 6.09 -10.01 -12.33
CA MET A 159 6.44 -11.32 -12.83
C MET A 159 5.20 -12.20 -12.82
N HIS A 160 4.31 -11.95 -13.78
CA HIS A 160 2.96 -12.52 -13.83
C HIS A 160 2.67 -13.29 -15.12
N ASP A 161 3.66 -13.48 -15.99
CA ASP A 161 3.51 -14.37 -17.13
C ASP A 161 3.36 -15.82 -16.63
N PRO A 162 2.44 -16.61 -17.18
CA PRO A 162 2.31 -18.03 -16.84
C PRO A 162 3.62 -18.84 -16.96
N HIS A 163 4.53 -18.34 -17.80
CA HIS A 163 5.87 -18.85 -17.97
C HIS A 163 6.89 -17.86 -17.42
N PRO A 164 7.41 -18.03 -16.20
CA PRO A 164 8.33 -17.10 -15.57
C PRO A 164 9.58 -16.75 -16.39
N GLU A 165 9.95 -17.61 -17.35
CA GLU A 165 11.05 -17.39 -18.27
C GLU A 165 10.83 -16.17 -19.17
N ASN A 166 9.58 -15.85 -19.55
CA ASN A 166 9.25 -14.68 -20.38
C ASN A 166 9.52 -13.37 -19.61
N ASP A 167 9.12 -13.33 -18.34
CA ASP A 167 9.39 -12.19 -17.48
C ASP A 167 10.89 -12.06 -17.18
N LEU A 168 11.59 -13.18 -16.96
CA LEU A 168 13.05 -13.19 -16.78
C LEU A 168 13.78 -12.63 -18.00
N GLU A 169 13.28 -12.89 -19.21
CA GLU A 169 13.87 -12.31 -20.43
C GLU A 169 13.70 -10.77 -20.45
N THR A 170 12.49 -10.28 -20.11
CA THR A 170 12.24 -8.84 -20.00
C THR A 170 13.16 -8.18 -18.97
N ILE A 171 13.32 -8.79 -17.79
CA ILE A 171 14.20 -8.28 -16.72
C ILE A 171 15.66 -8.27 -17.18
N ARG A 172 16.09 -9.32 -17.87
CA ARG A 172 17.46 -9.46 -18.42
C ARG A 172 17.77 -8.36 -19.44
N GLU A 173 16.85 -8.10 -20.37
CA GLU A 173 17.03 -7.05 -21.37
C GLU A 173 17.03 -5.65 -20.74
N ILE A 174 16.18 -5.37 -19.77
CA ILE A 174 16.20 -4.11 -19.01
C ILE A 174 17.56 -3.95 -18.30
N ARG A 175 18.05 -4.98 -17.62
CA ARG A 175 19.37 -4.97 -16.97
C ARG A 175 20.50 -4.74 -17.99
N ARG A 176 20.43 -5.40 -19.14
CA ARG A 176 21.42 -5.23 -20.22
C ARG A 176 21.48 -3.78 -20.75
N ILE A 177 20.31 -3.15 -20.93
CA ILE A 177 20.20 -1.78 -21.49
C ILE A 177 20.59 -0.72 -20.48
N PHE A 178 20.09 -0.83 -19.26
CA PHE A 178 20.24 0.22 -18.24
C PHE A 178 21.42 0.00 -17.30
N GLY A 179 21.94 -1.23 -17.21
CA GLY A 179 23.05 -1.54 -16.31
C GLY A 179 22.74 -1.16 -14.85
N SER A 180 23.68 -0.50 -14.19
CA SER A 180 23.56 -0.03 -12.81
C SER A 180 22.83 1.31 -12.66
N ARG A 181 22.40 1.94 -13.76
CA ARG A 181 21.66 3.22 -13.72
C ARG A 181 20.30 3.11 -13.03
N ILE A 182 19.75 1.90 -12.94
CA ILE A 182 18.47 1.62 -12.29
C ILE A 182 18.58 0.36 -11.42
N LYS A 183 18.06 0.40 -10.23
CA LYS A 183 17.86 -0.79 -9.39
C LYS A 183 16.56 -1.48 -9.81
N LEU A 184 16.59 -2.81 -9.88
CA LEU A 184 15.43 -3.60 -10.25
C LEU A 184 14.94 -4.37 -9.03
N MET A 185 13.67 -4.32 -8.80
CA MET A 185 12.92 -5.11 -7.82
C MET A 185 11.88 -5.92 -8.60
N VAL A 186 11.49 -7.07 -8.08
CA VAL A 186 10.56 -7.97 -8.77
C VAL A 186 9.47 -8.42 -7.81
N ASP A 187 8.23 -8.38 -8.29
CA ASP A 187 7.07 -8.89 -7.56
C ASP A 187 6.41 -10.03 -8.35
N ALA A 188 6.36 -11.19 -7.73
CA ALA A 188 5.76 -12.39 -8.29
C ALA A 188 4.28 -12.55 -7.93
N ASN A 189 3.78 -11.82 -6.91
CA ASN A 189 2.40 -11.85 -6.41
C ASN A 189 1.83 -13.28 -6.21
N GLN A 190 2.65 -14.24 -5.74
CA GLN A 190 2.22 -15.60 -5.49
C GLN A 190 1.61 -15.80 -4.10
N ALA A 191 1.52 -14.74 -3.30
CA ALA A 191 1.00 -14.82 -1.93
C ALA A 191 -0.50 -15.12 -1.86
N ASP A 192 -1.27 -14.64 -2.83
CA ASP A 192 -2.72 -14.83 -2.90
C ASP A 192 -3.20 -15.39 -4.23
N HIS A 193 -4.25 -16.23 -4.14
CA HIS A 193 -5.12 -16.49 -5.28
C HIS A 193 -6.24 -15.45 -5.27
N LEU A 194 -6.19 -14.48 -6.19
CA LEU A 194 -7.30 -13.55 -6.35
C LEU A 194 -8.47 -14.26 -7.02
N PRO A 195 -9.69 -14.23 -6.44
CA PRO A 195 -10.88 -14.74 -7.09
C PRO A 195 -11.08 -14.05 -8.45
N GLY A 196 -11.24 -14.83 -9.52
CA GLY A 196 -11.39 -14.31 -10.87
C GLY A 196 -10.09 -14.00 -11.62
N ALA A 197 -8.93 -14.06 -10.98
CA ALA A 197 -7.70 -14.32 -11.70
C ALA A 197 -7.88 -15.70 -12.36
N SER A 198 -7.78 -15.74 -13.69
CA SER A 198 -7.97 -16.98 -14.45
C SER A 198 -7.16 -18.13 -13.83
N ASP A 199 -7.55 -19.38 -14.10
CA ASP A 199 -6.87 -20.63 -13.70
C ASP A 199 -5.36 -20.70 -14.05
N ILE A 200 -4.78 -19.60 -14.50
CA ILE A 200 -3.43 -19.45 -15.01
C ILE A 200 -2.41 -19.30 -13.87
N HIS A 201 -2.80 -18.85 -12.68
CA HIS A 201 -1.88 -18.72 -11.55
C HIS A 201 -2.02 -19.86 -10.57
N SER A 202 -1.39 -20.99 -10.89
CA SER A 202 -0.96 -21.90 -9.84
C SER A 202 0.14 -21.21 -9.05
N SER A 203 -0.03 -21.05 -7.74
CA SER A 203 1.05 -20.54 -6.87
C SER A 203 2.33 -21.31 -7.13
N TRP A 204 3.46 -20.62 -7.23
CA TRP A 204 4.74 -21.28 -7.34
C TRP A 204 4.98 -22.20 -6.14
N ASP A 205 5.56 -23.35 -6.42
CA ASP A 205 6.14 -24.19 -5.39
C ASP A 205 7.58 -23.75 -5.07
N LEU A 206 8.16 -24.31 -4.04
CA LEU A 206 9.52 -23.99 -3.62
C LEU A 206 10.58 -24.24 -4.72
N PRO A 207 10.55 -25.32 -5.52
CA PRO A 207 11.42 -25.50 -6.67
C PRO A 207 11.36 -24.39 -7.71
N VAL A 208 10.17 -23.93 -8.09
CA VAL A 208 9.98 -22.83 -9.04
C VAL A 208 10.51 -21.53 -8.46
N ALA A 209 10.10 -21.18 -7.23
CA ALA A 209 10.57 -19.97 -6.55
C ALA A 209 12.11 -19.95 -6.41
N LEU A 210 12.73 -21.08 -6.08
CA LEU A 210 14.18 -21.20 -5.98
C LEU A 210 14.88 -20.99 -7.33
N LYS A 211 14.34 -21.57 -8.42
CA LYS A 211 14.88 -21.40 -9.77
C LYS A 211 14.85 -19.93 -10.20
N VAL A 212 13.70 -19.29 -9.98
CA VAL A 212 13.50 -17.85 -10.31
C VAL A 212 14.42 -16.97 -9.47
N ALA A 213 14.44 -17.14 -8.15
CA ALA A 213 15.28 -16.35 -7.24
C ALA A 213 16.76 -16.40 -7.67
N ARG A 214 17.30 -17.58 -7.97
CA ARG A 214 18.67 -17.75 -8.45
C ARG A 214 18.94 -17.12 -9.82
N ALA A 215 17.92 -17.02 -10.68
CA ALA A 215 18.04 -16.29 -11.94
C ALA A 215 18.10 -14.78 -11.71
N LEU A 216 17.28 -14.26 -10.78
CA LEU A 216 17.24 -12.86 -10.40
C LEU A 216 18.51 -12.39 -9.66
N GLU A 217 19.13 -13.24 -8.85
CA GLU A 217 20.44 -12.98 -8.24
C GLU A 217 21.51 -12.61 -9.29
N LYS A 218 21.57 -13.36 -10.39
CA LYS A 218 22.53 -13.12 -11.50
C LYS A 218 22.27 -11.81 -12.24
N LEU A 219 21.06 -11.24 -12.05
CA LEU A 219 20.64 -9.99 -12.64
C LEU A 219 20.74 -8.82 -11.65
N ASP A 220 21.33 -9.02 -10.47
CA ASP A 220 21.47 -8.01 -9.42
C ASP A 220 20.12 -7.36 -9.06
N VAL A 221 19.07 -8.17 -8.89
CA VAL A 221 17.74 -7.74 -8.45
C VAL A 221 17.78 -7.54 -6.94
N VAL A 222 17.22 -6.41 -6.47
CA VAL A 222 17.31 -5.98 -5.07
C VAL A 222 16.48 -6.86 -4.14
N TRP A 223 15.31 -7.33 -4.58
CA TRP A 223 14.49 -8.33 -3.88
C TRP A 223 13.52 -9.05 -4.82
N LEU A 224 13.07 -10.21 -4.37
CA LEU A 224 11.94 -10.95 -4.92
C LEU A 224 10.78 -10.89 -3.93
N GLU A 225 9.67 -10.27 -4.35
CA GLU A 225 8.46 -10.07 -3.54
C GLU A 225 7.45 -11.19 -3.78
N GLU A 226 6.85 -11.67 -2.70
CA GLU A 226 5.77 -12.66 -2.67
C GLU A 226 5.98 -13.92 -3.58
N PRO A 227 7.11 -14.62 -3.48
CA PRO A 227 7.39 -15.78 -4.35
C PRO A 227 6.62 -17.05 -4.01
N LEU A 228 5.93 -17.11 -2.88
CA LEU A 228 5.18 -18.28 -2.40
C LEU A 228 3.87 -17.83 -1.71
N ALA A 229 2.94 -18.76 -1.55
CA ALA A 229 1.71 -18.52 -0.79
C ALA A 229 1.99 -17.91 0.59
N ARG A 230 1.23 -16.90 0.98
CA ARG A 230 1.42 -16.03 2.17
C ARG A 230 1.65 -16.81 3.47
N HIS A 231 0.90 -17.83 3.71
CA HIS A 231 0.98 -18.64 4.93
C HIS A 231 1.92 -19.84 4.84
N ASN A 232 2.67 -19.97 3.73
CA ASN A 232 3.70 -21.00 3.60
C ASN A 232 5.00 -20.54 4.29
N TYR A 233 4.92 -20.27 5.60
CA TYR A 233 6.04 -19.76 6.39
C TYR A 233 7.29 -20.65 6.32
N ASP A 234 7.10 -21.98 6.32
CA ASP A 234 8.23 -22.93 6.25
C ASP A 234 8.88 -22.91 4.86
N GLY A 235 8.07 -22.81 3.79
CA GLY A 235 8.55 -22.66 2.41
C GLY A 235 9.31 -21.34 2.21
N LEU A 236 8.77 -20.23 2.71
CA LEU A 236 9.42 -18.91 2.67
C LEU A 236 10.77 -18.93 3.41
N ALA A 237 10.80 -19.48 4.63
CA ALA A 237 12.03 -19.63 5.39
C ALA A 237 13.05 -20.58 4.72
N ALA A 238 12.56 -21.66 4.08
CA ALA A 238 13.43 -22.58 3.32
C ALA A 238 14.00 -21.92 2.06
N LEU A 239 13.23 -21.06 1.38
CA LEU A 239 13.69 -20.27 0.24
C LEU A 239 14.75 -19.26 0.69
N ALA A 240 14.42 -18.43 1.68
CA ALA A 240 15.30 -17.37 2.20
C ALA A 240 16.69 -17.88 2.62
N ARG A 241 16.76 -19.10 3.20
CA ARG A 241 18.05 -19.73 3.56
C ARG A 241 18.86 -20.27 2.38
N LYS A 242 18.28 -20.37 1.18
CA LYS A 242 18.93 -21.01 0.01
C LYS A 242 19.34 -20.02 -1.07
N VAL A 243 19.00 -18.76 -0.91
CA VAL A 243 19.23 -17.68 -1.88
C VAL A 243 19.87 -16.47 -1.20
N ASP A 244 20.65 -15.72 -1.96
CA ASP A 244 21.28 -14.49 -1.47
C ASP A 244 20.40 -13.25 -1.77
N ILE A 245 19.48 -13.35 -2.72
CA ILE A 245 18.50 -12.29 -3.00
C ILE A 245 17.54 -12.12 -1.82
N PRO A 246 17.34 -10.91 -1.30
CA PRO A 246 16.33 -10.65 -0.28
C PRO A 246 14.93 -11.08 -0.71
N ILE A 247 14.20 -11.74 0.16
CA ILE A 247 12.79 -12.09 -0.04
C ILE A 247 11.94 -11.06 0.69
N ALA A 248 10.93 -10.52 0.00
CA ALA A 248 10.04 -9.49 0.51
C ALA A 248 8.58 -9.97 0.48
N GLY A 249 7.72 -9.34 1.29
CA GLY A 249 6.28 -9.58 1.27
C GLY A 249 5.59 -9.17 2.56
N GLY A 250 4.29 -9.42 2.63
CA GLY A 250 3.51 -9.14 3.82
C GLY A 250 2.42 -8.09 3.65
N GLU A 251 2.12 -7.64 2.43
CA GLU A 251 1.16 -6.57 2.13
C GLU A 251 -0.24 -6.80 2.69
N LYS A 252 -0.67 -8.05 2.77
CA LYS A 252 -1.98 -8.45 3.31
C LYS A 252 -1.87 -9.37 4.53
N ASN A 253 -0.67 -9.56 5.09
CA ASN A 253 -0.55 -10.18 6.41
C ASN A 253 -1.21 -9.27 7.44
N SER A 254 -1.90 -9.85 8.41
CA SER A 254 -2.76 -9.09 9.32
C SER A 254 -2.53 -9.50 10.77
N GLY A 255 -2.45 -8.50 11.63
CA GLY A 255 -2.21 -8.70 13.05
C GLY A 255 -0.73 -8.82 13.42
N LEU A 256 -0.43 -8.35 14.62
CA LEU A 256 0.95 -8.34 15.13
C LEU A 256 1.53 -9.76 15.27
N GLU A 257 0.68 -10.75 15.46
CA GLU A 257 1.03 -12.16 15.58
C GLU A 257 1.58 -12.73 14.27
N GLU A 258 0.99 -12.37 13.12
CA GLU A 258 1.51 -12.79 11.82
C GLU A 258 2.84 -12.11 11.54
N PHE A 259 2.98 -10.80 11.79
CA PHE A 259 4.23 -10.08 11.62
C PHE A 259 5.33 -10.60 12.54
N ARG A 260 5.00 -11.00 13.78
CA ARG A 260 5.93 -11.70 14.66
C ARG A 260 6.39 -13.02 14.03
N THR A 261 5.47 -13.81 13.51
CA THR A 261 5.79 -15.10 12.87
C THR A 261 6.71 -14.90 11.66
N LEU A 262 6.45 -13.88 10.84
CA LEU A 262 7.33 -13.54 9.69
C LEU A 262 8.72 -13.12 10.14
N ALA A 263 8.83 -12.33 11.21
CA ALA A 263 10.12 -11.89 11.74
C ALA A 263 10.91 -13.04 12.38
N GLU A 264 10.27 -13.87 13.21
CA GLU A 264 10.91 -14.97 13.95
C GLU A 264 11.31 -16.15 13.05
N ARG A 265 10.54 -16.45 11.99
CA ARG A 265 10.81 -17.58 11.09
C ARG A 265 11.75 -17.26 9.93
N ASP A 266 12.20 -16.03 9.82
CA ASP A 266 13.08 -15.57 8.74
C ASP A 266 12.54 -15.85 7.32
N GLY A 267 11.21 -15.77 7.16
CA GLY A 267 10.57 -15.98 5.86
C GLY A 267 10.77 -14.79 4.91
N TYR A 268 10.78 -13.57 5.47
CA TYR A 268 11.07 -12.35 4.74
C TYR A 268 12.24 -11.59 5.34
N HIS A 269 13.09 -11.01 4.49
CA HIS A 269 14.12 -10.06 4.84
C HIS A 269 13.55 -8.63 4.89
N ILE A 270 12.50 -8.39 4.09
CA ILE A 270 11.80 -7.13 3.96
C ILE A 270 10.32 -7.38 4.21
N ILE A 271 9.75 -6.73 5.24
CA ILE A 271 8.34 -6.83 5.58
C ILE A 271 7.60 -5.64 4.97
N GLN A 272 6.48 -5.89 4.28
CA GLN A 272 5.79 -4.91 3.44
C GLN A 272 4.32 -4.72 3.82
N GLY A 273 4.00 -4.65 5.13
CA GLY A 273 2.64 -4.38 5.58
C GLY A 273 2.08 -3.08 5.02
N ASP A 274 0.78 -3.05 4.67
CA ASP A 274 0.06 -1.88 4.18
C ASP A 274 -0.94 -1.38 5.22
N CYS A 275 -0.90 -0.10 5.57
CA CYS A 275 -1.82 0.52 6.54
C CYS A 275 -3.30 0.35 6.18
N VAL A 276 -3.60 0.11 4.89
CA VAL A 276 -4.96 -0.07 4.38
C VAL A 276 -5.43 -1.51 4.53
N PHE A 277 -4.53 -2.49 4.41
CA PHE A 277 -4.87 -3.92 4.39
C PHE A 277 -4.46 -4.67 5.67
N SER A 278 -3.42 -4.22 6.37
CA SER A 278 -2.70 -4.99 7.41
C SER A 278 -2.92 -4.51 8.85
N GLU A 279 -4.11 -4.07 9.23
CA GLU A 279 -4.49 -3.64 10.60
C GLU A 279 -4.17 -2.20 11.01
N GLY A 280 -4.01 -1.28 10.03
CA GLY A 280 -3.91 0.14 10.30
C GLY A 280 -2.49 0.60 10.68
N ILE A 281 -2.33 1.92 10.68
CA ILE A 281 -1.01 2.57 10.75
C ILE A 281 -0.28 2.31 12.08
N PHE A 282 -1.01 2.29 13.20
CA PHE A 282 -0.37 2.17 14.52
C PHE A 282 0.12 0.75 14.83
N GLN A 283 -0.61 -0.26 14.35
CA GLN A 283 -0.14 -1.64 14.48
C GLN A 283 1.05 -1.91 13.56
N LEU A 284 1.04 -1.35 12.36
CA LEU A 284 2.18 -1.49 11.47
C LEU A 284 3.43 -0.78 12.00
N ARG A 285 3.27 0.32 12.74
CA ARG A 285 4.40 0.91 13.45
C ARG A 285 5.01 -0.05 14.48
N LYS A 286 4.17 -0.82 15.20
CA LYS A 286 4.65 -1.87 16.13
C LYS A 286 5.30 -3.02 15.36
N ALA A 287 4.73 -3.43 14.23
CA ALA A 287 5.30 -4.45 13.36
C ALA A 287 6.66 -4.02 12.79
N ALA A 288 6.81 -2.74 12.42
CA ALA A 288 8.07 -2.18 11.94
C ALA A 288 9.15 -2.17 13.04
N ALA A 289 8.79 -1.84 14.28
CA ALA A 289 9.71 -1.93 15.42
C ALA A 289 10.11 -3.38 15.73
N LEU A 290 9.20 -4.32 15.57
CA LEU A 290 9.51 -5.74 15.66
C LEU A 290 10.46 -6.20 14.54
N ALA A 291 10.22 -5.76 13.31
CA ALA A 291 11.12 -6.03 12.18
C ALA A 291 12.53 -5.45 12.46
N GLU A 292 12.62 -4.22 12.97
CA GLU A 292 13.89 -3.58 13.35
C GLU A 292 14.66 -4.40 14.39
N ALA A 293 13.96 -4.88 15.42
CA ALA A 293 14.56 -5.73 16.47
C ALA A 293 15.11 -7.06 15.93
N HIS A 294 14.59 -7.54 14.78
CA HIS A 294 15.08 -8.70 14.05
C HIS A 294 16.01 -8.35 12.87
N HIS A 295 16.55 -7.12 12.84
CA HIS A 295 17.44 -6.63 11.77
C HIS A 295 16.85 -6.70 10.36
N LYS A 296 15.52 -6.55 10.25
CA LYS A 296 14.78 -6.58 8.99
C LYS A 296 14.35 -5.18 8.58
N GLN A 297 14.23 -4.96 7.28
CA GLN A 297 13.62 -3.75 6.73
C GLN A 297 12.09 -3.82 6.82
N PHE A 298 11.45 -2.66 6.94
CA PHE A 298 10.02 -2.51 6.81
C PHE A 298 9.72 -1.46 5.76
N ILE A 299 9.20 -1.87 4.61
CA ILE A 299 8.93 -1.02 3.46
C ILE A 299 7.44 -1.15 3.13
N PRO A 300 6.59 -0.18 3.50
CA PRO A 300 5.15 -0.31 3.29
C PRO A 300 4.77 -0.49 1.81
N HIS A 301 3.87 -1.44 1.55
CA HIS A 301 3.13 -1.54 0.29
C HIS A 301 2.15 -0.37 0.17
N THR A 302 1.87 0.11 -1.05
CA THR A 302 1.04 1.32 -1.24
C THR A 302 0.02 1.25 -2.39
N TRP A 303 -0.09 0.13 -3.12
CA TRP A 303 -1.07 -0.04 -4.20
C TRP A 303 -2.51 -0.16 -3.64
N SER A 304 -3.10 0.98 -3.24
CA SER A 304 -4.47 1.01 -2.74
C SER A 304 -5.22 2.26 -3.23
N ASN A 305 -5.00 3.39 -2.59
CA ASN A 305 -5.59 4.67 -2.92
C ASN A 305 -4.69 5.83 -2.45
N PRO A 306 -4.84 7.05 -2.99
CA PRO A 306 -3.96 8.17 -2.66
C PRO A 306 -3.91 8.55 -1.18
N ILE A 307 -5.01 8.46 -0.43
CA ILE A 307 -5.03 8.74 1.02
C ILE A 307 -4.34 7.60 1.79
N GLY A 308 -4.49 6.36 1.34
CA GLY A 308 -3.74 5.20 1.85
C GLY A 308 -2.24 5.36 1.64
N LEU A 309 -1.81 5.84 0.47
CA LEU A 309 -0.41 6.16 0.21
C LEU A 309 0.11 7.21 1.19
N MET A 310 -0.64 8.30 1.44
CA MET A 310 -0.26 9.32 2.42
C MET A 310 -0.13 8.74 3.83
N THR A 311 -1.03 7.80 4.19
CA THR A 311 -0.99 7.10 5.48
C THR A 311 0.29 6.26 5.60
N ASN A 312 0.63 5.49 4.57
CA ASN A 312 1.87 4.71 4.51
C ASN A 312 3.12 5.60 4.48
N LEU A 313 3.06 6.78 3.83
CA LEU A 313 4.16 7.73 3.79
C LEU A 313 4.47 8.30 5.19
N GLN A 314 3.45 8.63 5.98
CA GLN A 314 3.63 9.07 7.37
C GLN A 314 4.25 7.95 8.23
N LEU A 315 3.86 6.69 8.02
CA LEU A 315 4.51 5.57 8.68
C LEU A 315 5.98 5.47 8.26
N ALA A 316 6.26 5.38 6.97
CA ALA A 316 7.61 5.23 6.41
C ALA A 316 8.56 6.32 6.90
N ALA A 317 8.10 7.58 6.92
CA ALA A 317 8.87 8.73 7.38
C ALA A 317 9.23 8.71 8.87
N SER A 318 8.58 7.88 9.66
CA SER A 318 8.87 7.69 11.09
C SER A 318 9.84 6.53 11.38
N LEU A 319 10.22 5.73 10.37
CA LEU A 319 10.92 4.47 10.55
C LEU A 319 12.40 4.54 10.15
N PRO A 320 13.35 4.15 11.01
CA PRO A 320 14.77 4.09 10.66
C PRO A 320 15.11 2.92 9.72
N ASN A 321 14.30 1.86 9.70
CA ASN A 321 14.49 0.66 8.89
C ASN A 321 13.67 0.66 7.57
N CYS A 322 13.26 1.86 7.07
CA CYS A 322 12.54 2.05 5.82
C CYS A 322 13.40 2.81 4.77
N PRO A 323 14.27 2.13 4.01
CA PRO A 323 15.17 2.79 3.08
C PRO A 323 14.53 3.20 1.75
N TRP A 324 13.34 2.67 1.44
CA TRP A 324 12.60 2.92 0.19
C TRP A 324 11.13 3.17 0.47
N PHE A 325 10.48 3.89 -0.44
CA PHE A 325 9.03 4.05 -0.43
C PHE A 325 8.44 3.61 -1.78
N GLU A 326 7.38 2.82 -1.76
CA GLU A 326 6.67 2.40 -2.96
C GLU A 326 5.89 3.57 -3.55
N LEU A 327 6.11 3.86 -4.82
CA LEU A 327 5.30 4.79 -5.58
C LEU A 327 4.55 4.03 -6.67
N PRO A 328 3.22 3.84 -6.57
CA PRO A 328 2.43 3.34 -7.69
C PRO A 328 2.62 4.25 -8.89
N TYR A 329 3.23 3.72 -9.95
CA TYR A 329 3.60 4.50 -11.12
C TYR A 329 3.48 3.65 -12.38
N GLU A 330 2.46 3.89 -13.17
CA GLU A 330 2.18 3.21 -14.45
C GLU A 330 1.47 4.22 -15.38
N PRO A 331 2.21 5.22 -15.91
CA PRO A 331 1.63 6.22 -16.80
C PRO A 331 1.05 5.59 -18.08
N PRO A 332 -0.07 6.15 -18.62
CA PRO A 332 -0.71 7.39 -18.16
C PRO A 332 -1.72 7.22 -17.01
N ALA A 333 -2.11 6.00 -16.66
CA ALA A 333 -3.18 5.77 -15.68
C ALA A 333 -2.76 6.15 -14.24
N TRP A 334 -1.59 5.69 -13.80
CA TRP A 334 -1.03 6.01 -12.49
C TRP A 334 0.22 6.86 -12.65
N ASN A 335 0.07 8.15 -12.41
CA ASN A 335 1.14 9.14 -12.40
C ASN A 335 0.94 10.11 -11.23
N LEU A 336 1.80 11.13 -11.12
CA LEU A 336 1.70 12.09 -10.02
C LEU A 336 0.45 12.98 -10.10
N ASP A 337 -0.18 13.10 -11.29
CA ASP A 337 -1.36 13.95 -11.46
C ASP A 337 -2.58 13.44 -10.68
N ILE A 338 -2.66 12.12 -10.42
CA ILE A 338 -3.77 11.55 -9.63
C ILE A 338 -3.85 12.18 -8.24
N TYR A 339 -2.72 12.57 -7.66
CA TYR A 339 -2.68 13.21 -6.34
C TYR A 339 -3.17 14.65 -6.42
N THR A 340 -2.97 15.33 -7.55
CA THR A 340 -3.49 16.69 -7.80
C THR A 340 -4.99 16.71 -8.07
N ILE A 341 -5.60 15.58 -8.43
CA ILE A 341 -7.07 15.48 -8.55
C ILE A 341 -7.72 15.52 -7.15
N ILE A 342 -7.10 14.89 -6.18
CA ILE A 342 -7.66 14.63 -4.84
C ILE A 342 -7.25 15.71 -3.85
N PHE A 343 -5.98 16.11 -3.85
CA PHE A 343 -5.39 17.01 -2.87
C PHE A 343 -5.21 18.43 -3.43
N GLU A 344 -5.25 19.42 -2.54
CA GLU A 344 -4.92 20.82 -2.91
C GLU A 344 -3.49 20.94 -3.43
N GLU A 345 -2.57 20.17 -2.85
CA GLU A 345 -1.16 20.11 -3.25
C GLU A 345 -0.84 18.68 -3.68
N GLY A 346 -0.20 18.52 -4.83
CA GLY A 346 0.26 17.21 -5.30
C GLY A 346 1.43 16.67 -4.47
N LEU A 347 1.86 15.46 -4.78
CA LEU A 347 3.09 14.91 -4.23
C LEU A 347 4.30 15.55 -4.93
N GLU A 348 5.30 15.90 -4.15
CA GLU A 348 6.56 16.43 -4.66
C GLU A 348 7.60 15.32 -4.75
N LEU A 349 8.16 15.14 -5.95
CA LEU A 349 9.27 14.23 -6.20
C LEU A 349 10.52 15.05 -6.55
N LYS A 350 11.60 14.90 -5.78
CA LYS A 350 12.88 15.55 -6.01
C LYS A 350 13.96 14.49 -6.22
N GLU A 351 14.57 14.47 -7.41
CA GLU A 351 15.68 13.55 -7.71
C GLU A 351 15.39 12.10 -7.31
N GLY A 352 14.18 11.60 -7.61
CA GLY A 352 13.75 10.25 -7.26
C GLY A 352 13.46 10.03 -5.77
N ARG A 353 13.23 11.09 -5.00
CA ARG A 353 12.85 11.05 -3.57
C ARG A 353 11.51 11.74 -3.40
N ILE A 354 10.59 11.10 -2.68
CA ILE A 354 9.32 11.73 -2.28
C ILE A 354 9.56 12.63 -1.08
N VAL A 355 9.12 13.89 -1.19
CA VAL A 355 9.14 14.83 -0.08
C VAL A 355 7.99 14.51 0.86
N VAL A 356 8.29 14.30 2.13
CA VAL A 356 7.27 14.04 3.16
C VAL A 356 6.56 15.35 3.50
N PRO A 357 5.24 15.46 3.29
CA PRO A 357 4.52 16.70 3.57
C PRO A 357 4.58 17.09 5.05
N ASP A 358 4.85 18.37 5.31
CA ASP A 358 4.98 18.95 6.66
C ASP A 358 3.64 19.48 7.22
N ARG A 359 2.55 19.22 6.54
CA ARG A 359 1.21 19.62 6.95
C ARG A 359 0.72 18.76 8.11
N PRO A 360 0.02 19.34 9.13
CA PRO A 360 -0.56 18.57 10.24
C PRO A 360 -1.45 17.40 9.80
N GLY A 361 -1.50 16.36 10.60
CA GLY A 361 -2.25 15.13 10.31
C GLY A 361 -1.49 14.18 9.40
N LEU A 362 -2.17 13.57 8.45
CA LEU A 362 -1.57 12.68 7.45
C LEU A 362 -0.85 13.45 6.32
N GLY A 363 -0.75 14.79 6.42
CA GLY A 363 0.05 15.59 5.51
C GLY A 363 -0.68 16.04 4.23
N PHE A 364 -2.01 15.94 4.16
CA PHE A 364 -2.79 16.37 3.00
C PHE A 364 -3.99 17.25 3.37
N LYS A 365 -4.53 17.93 2.38
CA LYS A 365 -5.84 18.56 2.43
C LYS A 365 -6.60 18.19 1.15
N LEU A 366 -7.84 17.73 1.29
CA LEU A 366 -8.70 17.46 0.14
C LEU A 366 -9.03 18.75 -0.59
N LYS A 367 -9.14 18.69 -1.91
CA LYS A 367 -9.69 19.79 -2.69
C LYS A 367 -11.10 20.12 -2.24
N GLU A 368 -11.43 21.40 -2.26
CA GLU A 368 -12.78 21.87 -2.00
C GLU A 368 -13.76 21.24 -3.00
N GLY A 369 -14.88 20.73 -2.50
CA GLY A 369 -15.90 20.08 -3.31
C GLY A 369 -15.53 18.66 -3.81
N PHE A 370 -14.34 18.13 -3.47
CA PHE A 370 -13.93 16.82 -3.95
C PHE A 370 -14.90 15.71 -3.55
N LEU A 371 -15.34 15.67 -2.30
CA LEU A 371 -16.26 14.64 -1.81
C LEU A 371 -17.63 14.75 -2.48
N GLU A 372 -18.17 15.95 -2.59
CA GLU A 372 -19.47 16.22 -3.22
C GLU A 372 -19.50 15.80 -4.70
N GLN A 373 -18.42 16.03 -5.41
CA GLN A 373 -18.32 15.73 -6.84
C GLN A 373 -18.08 14.25 -7.12
N ASN A 374 -17.45 13.52 -6.20
CA ASN A 374 -16.97 12.16 -6.43
C ASN A 374 -17.69 11.10 -5.57
N ARG A 375 -18.59 11.52 -4.66
CA ARG A 375 -19.40 10.61 -3.87
C ARG A 375 -20.29 9.76 -4.76
N VAL A 376 -20.25 8.45 -4.58
CA VAL A 376 -21.17 7.52 -5.24
C VAL A 376 -22.51 7.55 -4.49
N PRO A 377 -23.64 7.85 -5.14
CA PRO A 377 -24.94 7.78 -4.49
C PRO A 377 -25.22 6.37 -3.97
N HIS A 378 -25.73 6.28 -2.75
CA HIS A 378 -26.15 4.99 -2.18
C HIS A 378 -27.39 4.49 -2.91
N ASP A 379 -27.25 3.39 -3.66
CA ASP A 379 -28.36 2.67 -4.29
C ASP A 379 -28.55 1.32 -3.61
N PRO A 380 -29.63 1.16 -2.82
CA PRO A 380 -29.90 -0.11 -2.13
C PRO A 380 -30.10 -1.30 -3.08
N GLN A 381 -30.44 -1.07 -4.34
CA GLN A 381 -30.65 -2.15 -5.31
C GLN A 381 -29.33 -2.71 -5.86
N GLN A 382 -28.24 -1.96 -5.80
CA GLN A 382 -26.90 -2.42 -6.21
C GLN A 382 -26.28 -3.44 -5.23
N TRP A 383 -26.88 -3.65 -4.07
CA TRP A 383 -26.46 -4.65 -3.10
C TRP A 383 -26.77 -6.10 -3.47
N MET A 384 -27.76 -6.27 -4.35
CA MET A 384 -28.24 -7.61 -4.70
C MET A 384 -27.61 -8.17 -5.99
N VAL A 385 -26.64 -7.49 -6.59
CA VAL A 385 -26.07 -7.93 -7.87
C VAL A 385 -24.53 -7.92 -7.80
N ARG A 386 -24.02 -9.13 -7.71
CA ARG A 386 -22.70 -9.67 -8.09
C ARG A 386 -21.69 -9.90 -6.99
#